data_706d2e8e878179e981121077af6e4389
#
_entry.id   706d2e8e878179e981121077af6e4389
#
_cell.length_a   1.000
_cell.length_b   1.000
_cell.length_c   1.000
_cell.angle_alpha   90.00
_cell.angle_beta   90.00
_cell.angle_gamma   90.00
#
_symmetry.space_group_name_H-M   'P 1'
#
loop_
_entity.id
_entity.type
_entity.pdbx_description
1 polymer ?
#
loop_
_entity_poly.entity_id
_entity_poly.type
_entity_poly.pdbx_seq_one_letter_code
_entity_poly.pdbx_strand_id
1 'polypeptide(L)'
;MTDISRHPCFSNQAHGRYGRMHIPCAPKCNLNCAFCGRGVDDGSRQLPGRTVQIVRPEQVQAYVAARLAEHPGIVVLGIAGPGEPLFNPETFCVLEILQREFPQYPLCVGTNGCFLPENVDRLRALGVKTVTVTVNTLRPEVSERLNPWVIGANGQKLEGIQGGEYLIRRQLEGIRLAAAAGMAVKVNTVYVPGFNSGEMRDIAAAVRTLG
;
A
#
# COMPACT_ATOMS: atom_id res chain seq x y z
N MET A 1 9.51 8.92 -17.23
CA MET A 1 9.03 7.64 -16.66
C MET A 1 9.87 7.27 -15.46
N THR A 2 9.24 6.79 -14.38
CA THR A 2 9.97 6.29 -13.20
C THR A 2 10.73 5.02 -13.56
N ASP A 3 12.05 4.99 -13.27
CA ASP A 3 12.84 3.76 -13.46
C ASP A 3 12.45 2.73 -12.39
N ILE A 4 11.79 1.66 -12.84
CA ILE A 4 11.35 0.54 -12.02
C ILE A 4 12.12 -0.75 -12.32
N SER A 5 13.18 -0.68 -13.13
CA SER A 5 13.91 -1.85 -13.63
C SER A 5 14.47 -2.73 -12.51
N ARG A 6 14.89 -2.12 -11.40
CA ARG A 6 15.42 -2.82 -10.21
C ARG A 6 14.37 -3.03 -9.11
N HIS A 7 13.13 -2.57 -9.30
CA HIS A 7 12.10 -2.71 -8.26
C HIS A 7 11.51 -4.13 -8.28
N PRO A 8 11.67 -4.94 -7.19
CA PRO A 8 11.31 -6.37 -7.21
C PRO A 8 9.82 -6.65 -7.38
N CYS A 9 8.95 -5.68 -7.08
CA CYS A 9 7.51 -5.83 -7.25
C CYS A 9 6.98 -5.36 -8.61
N PHE A 10 7.80 -4.67 -9.42
CA PHE A 10 7.40 -4.05 -10.68
C PHE A 10 8.18 -4.61 -11.89
N SER A 11 9.28 -5.31 -11.66
CA SER A 11 10.11 -5.89 -12.72
C SER A 11 10.32 -7.37 -12.48
N ASN A 12 9.97 -8.19 -13.47
CA ASN A 12 10.21 -9.64 -13.42
C ASN A 12 11.73 -9.97 -13.38
N GLN A 13 12.58 -9.13 -13.98
CA GLN A 13 14.03 -9.32 -13.96
C GLN A 13 14.64 -9.00 -12.59
N ALA A 14 14.01 -8.12 -11.82
CA ALA A 14 14.43 -7.73 -10.48
C ALA A 14 13.91 -8.70 -9.41
N HIS A 15 12.82 -9.42 -9.70
CA HIS A 15 12.23 -10.38 -8.77
C HIS A 15 13.24 -11.49 -8.42
N GLY A 16 13.40 -11.75 -7.12
CA GLY A 16 14.38 -12.74 -6.62
C GLY A 16 15.85 -12.27 -6.62
N ARG A 17 16.18 -11.11 -7.24
CA ARG A 17 17.56 -10.56 -7.24
C ARG A 17 17.73 -9.42 -6.25
N TYR A 18 16.69 -8.61 -6.07
CA TYR A 18 16.71 -7.42 -5.23
C TYR A 18 15.65 -7.51 -4.13
N GLY A 19 15.93 -6.85 -3.01
CA GLY A 19 15.02 -6.75 -1.88
C GLY A 19 14.24 -5.43 -1.86
N ARG A 20 13.05 -5.47 -1.28
CA ARG A 20 12.29 -4.31 -0.84
C ARG A 20 12.10 -4.40 0.67
N MET A 21 12.54 -3.40 1.39
CA MET A 21 12.30 -3.29 2.82
C MET A 21 10.96 -2.62 3.08
N HIS A 22 10.15 -3.18 3.99
CA HIS A 22 8.97 -2.54 4.52
C HIS A 22 9.24 -1.96 5.90
N ILE A 23 8.93 -0.67 6.08
CA ILE A 23 8.99 0.01 7.37
C ILE A 23 7.60 -0.06 8.02
N PRO A 24 7.44 -0.76 9.15
CA PRO A 24 6.14 -0.96 9.78
C PRO A 24 5.79 0.20 10.71
N CYS A 25 5.35 1.33 10.15
CA CYS A 25 5.04 2.56 10.88
C CYS A 25 3.55 2.93 10.92
N ALA A 26 2.68 2.13 10.29
CA ALA A 26 1.26 2.44 10.10
C ALA A 26 0.35 1.44 10.83
N PRO A 27 0.15 1.53 12.16
CA PRO A 27 -0.64 0.55 12.91
C PRO A 27 -2.15 0.65 12.72
N LYS A 28 -2.68 1.84 12.42
CA LYS A 28 -4.13 2.05 12.26
C LYS A 28 -4.58 1.72 10.84
N CYS A 29 -5.84 1.32 10.67
CA CYS A 29 -6.44 1.09 9.36
C CYS A 29 -7.86 1.59 9.33
N ASN A 30 -8.27 2.12 8.20
CA ASN A 30 -9.62 2.60 7.92
C ASN A 30 -10.55 1.53 7.35
N LEU A 31 -10.06 0.29 7.18
CA LEU A 31 -10.85 -0.87 6.73
C LEU A 31 -10.84 -1.99 7.77
N ASN A 32 -11.85 -2.86 7.71
CA ASN A 32 -11.89 -4.14 8.38
C ASN A 32 -11.96 -5.26 7.34
N CYS A 33 -10.81 -5.67 6.82
CA CYS A 33 -10.78 -6.75 5.83
C CYS A 33 -10.95 -8.11 6.52
N ALA A 34 -11.90 -8.93 6.02
CA ALA A 34 -12.25 -10.23 6.60
C ALA A 34 -11.07 -11.23 6.64
N PHE A 35 -10.07 -11.05 5.78
CA PHE A 35 -8.88 -11.91 5.68
C PHE A 35 -7.64 -11.33 6.39
N CYS A 36 -7.74 -10.16 7.03
CA CYS A 36 -6.59 -9.47 7.62
C CYS A 36 -6.48 -9.73 9.11
N GLY A 37 -5.35 -10.29 9.52
CA GLY A 37 -5.01 -10.51 10.94
C GLY A 37 -4.22 -9.39 11.58
N ARG A 38 -4.42 -8.13 11.16
CA ARG A 38 -3.63 -6.95 11.57
C ARG A 38 -3.24 -6.92 13.05
N GLY A 39 -1.96 -6.65 13.32
CA GLY A 39 -1.45 -6.48 14.68
C GLY A 39 0.06 -6.64 14.80
N VAL A 40 0.53 -6.59 16.03
CA VAL A 40 1.92 -6.87 16.42
C VAL A 40 1.94 -8.21 17.15
N ASP A 41 2.88 -9.09 16.80
CA ASP A 41 3.11 -10.36 17.46
C ASP A 41 4.63 -10.70 17.48
N ASP A 42 4.96 -11.89 17.94
CA ASP A 42 6.34 -12.39 18.04
C ASP A 42 6.97 -12.77 16.68
N GLY A 43 6.25 -12.62 15.57
CA GLY A 43 6.72 -13.02 14.23
C GLY A 43 6.65 -14.52 13.95
N SER A 44 6.12 -15.32 14.88
CA SER A 44 5.95 -16.78 14.72
C SER A 44 4.96 -17.14 13.62
N ARG A 45 4.07 -16.19 13.26
CA ARG A 45 3.06 -16.34 12.21
C ARG A 45 3.24 -15.24 11.16
N GLN A 46 3.63 -15.64 9.96
CA GLN A 46 3.69 -14.72 8.81
C GLN A 46 2.29 -14.49 8.20
N LEU A 47 1.44 -13.77 8.92
CA LEU A 47 0.10 -13.44 8.47
C LEU A 47 0.05 -12.03 7.85
N PRO A 48 -0.82 -11.82 6.85
CA PRO A 48 -1.06 -10.48 6.30
C PRO A 48 -1.42 -9.46 7.40
N GLY A 49 -0.80 -8.28 7.34
CA GLY A 49 -1.04 -7.22 8.32
C GLY A 49 -0.37 -7.42 9.68
N ARG A 50 0.51 -8.40 9.83
CA ARG A 50 1.29 -8.63 11.07
C ARG A 50 2.70 -8.06 10.97
N THR A 51 3.23 -7.64 12.11
CA THR A 51 4.63 -7.21 12.27
C THR A 51 5.11 -7.53 13.68
N VAL A 52 6.43 -7.60 13.86
CA VAL A 52 7.03 -7.82 15.21
C VAL A 52 7.13 -6.54 16.01
N GLN A 53 7.12 -5.38 15.36
CA GLN A 53 7.24 -4.07 16.03
C GLN A 53 6.63 -2.97 15.18
N ILE A 54 6.32 -1.84 15.82
CA ILE A 54 6.04 -0.58 15.14
C ILE A 54 7.26 0.32 15.26
N VAL A 55 7.73 0.83 14.12
CA VAL A 55 8.85 1.77 14.04
C VAL A 55 8.29 3.20 14.06
N ARG A 56 8.62 3.96 15.11
CA ARG A 56 8.22 5.37 15.22
C ARG A 56 9.16 6.26 14.39
N PRO A 57 8.71 7.47 13.98
CA PRO A 57 9.51 8.35 13.13
C PRO A 57 10.93 8.60 13.67
N GLU A 58 11.10 8.82 14.97
CA GLU A 58 12.41 9.05 15.61
C GLU A 58 13.36 7.83 15.56
N GLN A 59 12.85 6.65 15.30
CA GLN A 59 13.62 5.40 15.21
C GLN A 59 14.00 5.03 13.79
N VAL A 60 13.36 5.64 12.78
CA VAL A 60 13.42 5.21 11.37
C VAL A 60 14.84 5.23 10.82
N GLN A 61 15.59 6.30 11.06
CA GLN A 61 16.94 6.44 10.52
C GLN A 61 17.85 5.29 10.98
N ALA A 62 17.91 5.05 12.28
CA ALA A 62 18.74 3.99 12.84
C ALA A 62 18.26 2.59 12.41
N TYR A 63 16.92 2.38 12.40
CA TYR A 63 16.31 1.14 11.99
C TYR A 63 16.62 0.79 10.53
N VAL A 64 16.47 1.76 9.62
CA VAL A 64 16.74 1.56 8.18
C VAL A 64 18.24 1.34 7.95
N ALA A 65 19.12 2.15 8.56
CA ALA A 65 20.55 2.00 8.41
C ALA A 65 21.05 0.60 8.83
N ALA A 66 20.57 0.10 9.98
CA ALA A 66 20.91 -1.24 10.45
C ALA A 66 20.46 -2.33 9.46
N ARG A 67 19.21 -2.26 8.98
CA ARG A 67 18.69 -3.25 8.03
C ARG A 67 19.37 -3.23 6.66
N LEU A 68 19.77 -2.05 6.18
CA LEU A 68 20.52 -1.94 4.93
C LEU A 68 21.93 -2.52 5.06
N ALA A 69 22.57 -2.38 6.22
CA ALA A 69 23.87 -2.99 6.50
C ALA A 69 23.77 -4.53 6.55
N GLU A 70 22.71 -5.06 7.16
CA GLU A 70 22.46 -6.51 7.25
C GLU A 70 22.05 -7.11 5.88
N HIS A 71 21.39 -6.33 5.03
CA HIS A 71 20.78 -6.80 3.77
C HIS A 71 21.14 -5.89 2.58
N PRO A 72 22.37 -5.97 2.04
CA PRO A 72 22.84 -5.08 0.97
C PRO A 72 22.08 -5.25 -0.36
N GLY A 73 21.30 -6.31 -0.50
CA GLY A 73 20.42 -6.53 -1.65
C GLY A 73 19.15 -5.69 -1.65
N ILE A 74 18.84 -4.94 -0.59
CA ILE A 74 17.70 -4.03 -0.54
C ILE A 74 17.97 -2.83 -1.45
N VAL A 75 17.04 -2.55 -2.36
CA VAL A 75 17.15 -1.45 -3.33
C VAL A 75 15.93 -0.51 -3.30
N VAL A 76 14.91 -0.82 -2.52
CA VAL A 76 13.67 -0.04 -2.39
C VAL A 76 13.25 0.03 -0.93
N LEU A 77 12.89 1.22 -0.48
CA LEU A 77 12.29 1.44 0.84
C LEU A 77 10.78 1.65 0.67
N GLY A 78 9.98 0.91 1.43
CA GLY A 78 8.53 0.97 1.30
C GLY A 78 7.80 1.03 2.63
N ILE A 79 6.60 1.59 2.60
CA ILE A 79 5.65 1.56 3.71
C ILE A 79 4.40 0.83 3.22
N ALA A 80 3.99 -0.24 3.93
CA ALA A 80 2.86 -1.07 3.51
C ALA A 80 2.01 -1.60 4.68
N GLY A 81 2.22 -1.07 5.87
CA GLY A 81 1.45 -1.53 7.02
C GLY A 81 2.15 -1.38 8.37
N PRO A 82 1.65 -2.18 9.36
CA PRO A 82 0.70 -3.29 9.29
C PRO A 82 -0.76 -2.90 8.98
N GLY A 83 -1.16 -1.64 9.19
CA GLY A 83 -2.46 -1.09 8.80
C GLY A 83 -2.43 -0.39 7.45
N GLU A 84 -3.13 0.75 7.34
CA GLU A 84 -3.19 1.56 6.13
C GLU A 84 -2.23 2.75 6.20
N PRO A 85 -1.18 2.81 5.38
CA PRO A 85 -0.20 3.89 5.44
C PRO A 85 -0.81 5.29 5.32
N LEU A 86 -1.75 5.51 4.42
CA LEU A 86 -2.33 6.83 4.19
C LEU A 86 -3.35 7.26 5.27
N PHE A 87 -3.67 6.36 6.20
CA PHE A 87 -4.52 6.65 7.37
C PHE A 87 -3.69 6.98 8.63
N ASN A 88 -2.35 6.95 8.53
CA ASN A 88 -1.43 7.18 9.65
C ASN A 88 -0.55 8.40 9.35
N PRO A 89 -0.64 9.49 10.13
CA PRO A 89 0.20 10.68 9.95
C PRO A 89 1.70 10.37 10.02
N GLU A 90 2.09 9.40 10.83
CA GLU A 90 3.46 8.93 11.01
C GLU A 90 4.09 8.46 9.69
N THR A 91 3.28 7.93 8.77
CA THR A 91 3.75 7.53 7.42
C THR A 91 4.41 8.69 6.69
N PHE A 92 3.82 9.87 6.74
CA PHE A 92 4.35 11.04 6.04
C PHE A 92 5.64 11.56 6.68
N CYS A 93 5.72 11.58 8.02
CA CYS A 93 6.95 11.91 8.74
C CYS A 93 8.07 10.92 8.39
N VAL A 94 7.74 9.62 8.31
CA VAL A 94 8.70 8.57 7.90
C VAL A 94 9.16 8.78 6.47
N LEU A 95 8.27 9.10 5.52
CA LEU A 95 8.64 9.37 4.12
C LEU A 95 9.57 10.59 4.01
N GLU A 96 9.34 11.66 4.79
CA GLU A 96 10.22 12.84 4.84
C GLU A 96 11.64 12.48 5.32
N ILE A 97 11.73 11.66 6.38
CA ILE A 97 13.01 11.17 6.89
C ILE A 97 13.71 10.31 5.84
N LEU A 98 13.00 9.38 5.21
CA LEU A 98 13.57 8.51 4.18
C LEU A 98 14.07 9.29 2.97
N GLN A 99 13.32 10.29 2.52
CA GLN A 99 13.72 11.16 1.41
C GLN A 99 14.99 11.94 1.72
N ARG A 100 15.13 12.44 2.94
CA ARG A 100 16.29 13.22 3.39
C ARG A 100 17.52 12.36 3.65
N GLU A 101 17.37 11.25 4.39
CA GLU A 101 18.49 10.45 4.88
C GLU A 101 18.93 9.34 3.91
N PHE A 102 18.03 8.89 3.03
CA PHE A 102 18.26 7.78 2.10
C PHE A 102 17.82 8.11 0.66
N PRO A 103 18.23 9.27 0.08
CA PRO A 103 17.71 9.76 -1.20
C PRO A 103 18.04 8.84 -2.39
N GLN A 104 19.04 7.96 -2.25
CA GLN A 104 19.44 6.99 -3.28
C GLN A 104 18.46 5.80 -3.41
N TYR A 105 17.55 5.61 -2.46
CA TYR A 105 16.58 4.52 -2.48
C TYR A 105 15.21 5.02 -2.96
N PRO A 106 14.66 4.46 -4.04
CA PRO A 106 13.28 4.74 -4.44
C PRO A 106 12.30 4.43 -3.33
N LEU A 107 11.34 5.34 -3.11
CA LEU A 107 10.28 5.17 -2.13
C LEU A 107 9.05 4.51 -2.76
N CYS A 108 8.43 3.59 -2.02
CA CYS A 108 7.24 2.84 -2.41
C CYS A 108 6.18 2.88 -1.30
N VAL A 109 4.91 3.05 -1.67
CA VAL A 109 3.79 2.96 -0.72
C VAL A 109 2.81 1.89 -1.17
N GLY A 110 2.44 0.99 -0.24
CA GLY A 110 1.34 0.06 -0.43
C GLY A 110 0.11 0.58 0.31
N THR A 111 -1.04 0.67 -0.34
CA THR A 111 -2.25 1.26 0.22
C THR A 111 -3.50 0.48 -0.17
N ASN A 112 -4.56 0.58 0.63
CA ASN A 112 -5.87 0.11 0.24
C ASN A 112 -6.59 1.07 -0.75
N GLY A 113 -5.99 2.23 -1.04
CA GLY A 113 -6.46 3.18 -2.04
C GLY A 113 -7.53 4.17 -1.58
N CYS A 114 -8.15 3.97 -0.43
CA CYS A 114 -9.25 4.82 0.05
C CYS A 114 -8.85 6.30 0.20
N PHE A 115 -7.64 6.55 0.71
CA PHE A 115 -7.07 7.89 0.94
C PHE A 115 -6.07 8.31 -0.14
N LEU A 116 -5.93 7.54 -1.21
CA LEU A 116 -4.95 7.85 -2.25
C LEU A 116 -5.28 9.15 -3.01
N PRO A 117 -6.53 9.43 -3.42
CA PRO A 117 -6.85 10.62 -4.22
C PRO A 117 -6.35 11.92 -3.62
N GLU A 118 -6.57 12.17 -2.33
CA GLU A 118 -6.15 13.41 -1.66
C GLU A 118 -4.66 13.46 -1.31
N ASN A 119 -3.96 12.33 -1.40
CA ASN A 119 -2.56 12.25 -1.01
C ASN A 119 -1.58 12.11 -2.17
N VAL A 120 -2.04 12.03 -3.43
CA VAL A 120 -1.18 11.86 -4.61
C VAL A 120 -0.11 12.95 -4.69
N ASP A 121 -0.50 14.23 -4.60
CA ASP A 121 0.45 15.35 -4.70
C ASP A 121 1.44 15.36 -3.54
N ARG A 122 0.99 15.04 -2.33
CA ARG A 122 1.86 14.93 -1.16
C ARG A 122 2.86 13.80 -1.31
N LEU A 123 2.43 12.63 -1.75
CA LEU A 123 3.31 11.48 -2.01
C LEU A 123 4.36 11.81 -3.07
N ARG A 124 3.97 12.51 -4.15
CA ARG A 124 4.87 12.96 -5.19
C ARG A 124 5.91 13.94 -4.65
N ALA A 125 5.49 14.92 -3.86
CA ALA A 125 6.38 15.89 -3.22
C ALA A 125 7.39 15.23 -2.27
N LEU A 126 7.00 14.14 -1.61
CA LEU A 126 7.84 13.29 -0.75
C LEU A 126 8.70 12.29 -1.52
N GLY A 127 8.76 12.39 -2.85
CA GLY A 127 9.64 11.55 -3.66
C GLY A 127 9.18 10.10 -3.86
N VAL A 128 7.93 9.77 -3.52
CA VAL A 128 7.37 8.43 -3.77
C VAL A 128 7.29 8.19 -5.27
N LYS A 129 7.92 7.12 -5.75
CA LYS A 129 8.00 6.78 -7.18
C LYS A 129 7.00 5.71 -7.58
N THR A 130 6.65 4.82 -6.65
CA THR A 130 5.81 3.65 -6.92
C THR A 130 4.72 3.52 -5.87
N VAL A 131 3.51 3.19 -6.31
CA VAL A 131 2.37 2.92 -5.44
C VAL A 131 1.77 1.56 -5.79
N THR A 132 1.54 0.74 -4.77
CA THR A 132 0.79 -0.51 -4.92
C THR A 132 -0.58 -0.34 -4.28
N VAL A 133 -1.65 -0.43 -5.08
CA VAL A 133 -3.02 -0.29 -4.60
C VAL A 133 -3.68 -1.67 -4.53
N THR A 134 -4.30 -1.98 -3.40
CA THR A 134 -5.06 -3.23 -3.25
C THR A 134 -6.50 -3.02 -3.70
N VAL A 135 -6.89 -3.67 -4.81
CA VAL A 135 -8.27 -3.71 -5.34
C VAL A 135 -8.72 -5.16 -5.39
N ASN A 136 -9.62 -5.55 -4.51
CA ASN A 136 -10.02 -6.95 -4.38
C ASN A 136 -11.28 -7.30 -5.17
N THR A 137 -12.08 -6.31 -5.56
CA THR A 137 -13.32 -6.47 -6.32
C THR A 137 -13.74 -5.14 -6.94
N LEU A 138 -14.54 -5.21 -8.00
CA LEU A 138 -15.24 -4.07 -8.59
C LEU A 138 -16.74 -4.09 -8.27
N ARG A 139 -17.21 -5.08 -7.51
CA ARG A 139 -18.61 -5.26 -7.14
C ARG A 139 -18.85 -4.87 -5.69
N PRO A 140 -19.73 -3.89 -5.41
CA PRO A 140 -20.01 -3.43 -4.06
C PRO A 140 -20.52 -4.53 -3.12
N GLU A 141 -21.33 -5.46 -3.64
CA GLU A 141 -21.87 -6.60 -2.89
C GLU A 141 -20.80 -7.65 -2.51
N VAL A 142 -19.70 -7.70 -3.23
CA VAL A 142 -18.52 -8.51 -2.86
C VAL A 142 -17.64 -7.72 -1.89
N SER A 143 -17.50 -6.41 -2.14
CA SER A 143 -16.72 -5.52 -1.27
C SER A 143 -17.27 -5.50 0.16
N GLU A 144 -18.58 -5.42 0.39
CA GLU A 144 -19.17 -5.43 1.74
C GLU A 144 -18.85 -6.71 2.52
N ARG A 145 -18.72 -7.84 1.83
CA ARG A 145 -18.35 -9.12 2.45
C ARG A 145 -16.87 -9.21 2.77
N LEU A 146 -16.01 -8.61 1.93
CA LEU A 146 -14.56 -8.56 2.14
C LEU A 146 -14.13 -7.45 3.09
N ASN A 147 -14.86 -6.34 3.12
CA ASN A 147 -14.60 -5.14 3.89
C ASN A 147 -15.90 -4.62 4.51
N PRO A 148 -16.40 -5.23 5.60
CA PRO A 148 -17.71 -4.91 6.19
C PRO A 148 -17.93 -3.44 6.51
N TRP A 149 -16.87 -2.67 6.74
CA TRP A 149 -16.93 -1.23 6.90
C TRP A 149 -15.66 -0.53 6.41
N VAL A 150 -15.85 0.73 6.08
CA VAL A 150 -14.83 1.67 5.61
C VAL A 150 -14.97 2.99 6.39
N ILE A 151 -13.87 3.58 6.87
CA ILE A 151 -13.85 4.98 7.30
C ILE A 151 -13.40 5.81 6.10
N GLY A 152 -14.28 6.71 5.65
CA GLY A 152 -14.01 7.59 4.52
C GLY A 152 -13.14 8.80 4.90
N ALA A 153 -12.76 9.59 3.89
CA ALA A 153 -11.89 10.75 4.06
C ALA A 153 -12.47 11.84 4.98
N ASN A 154 -13.79 11.91 5.10
CA ASN A 154 -14.51 12.80 6.01
C ASN A 154 -14.65 12.25 7.45
N GLY A 155 -14.04 11.10 7.74
CA GLY A 155 -14.14 10.40 9.04
C GLY A 155 -15.44 9.61 9.23
N GLN A 156 -16.36 9.62 8.27
CA GLN A 156 -17.62 8.87 8.35
C GLN A 156 -17.36 7.37 8.17
N LYS A 157 -17.93 6.56 9.04
CA LYS A 157 -18.00 5.11 8.87
C LYS A 157 -19.12 4.76 7.90
N LEU A 158 -18.79 4.06 6.82
CA LEU A 158 -19.71 3.54 5.82
C LEU A 158 -19.71 2.02 5.90
N GLU A 159 -20.87 1.40 5.78
CA GLU A 159 -21.09 -0.04 5.88
C GLU A 159 -21.88 -0.56 4.66
N GLY A 160 -21.87 -1.88 4.49
CA GLY A 160 -22.61 -2.54 3.44
C GLY A 160 -22.22 -2.10 2.03
N ILE A 161 -23.17 -2.13 1.11
CA ILE A 161 -22.98 -1.76 -0.30
C ILE A 161 -22.45 -0.34 -0.46
N GLN A 162 -22.92 0.63 0.34
CA GLN A 162 -22.46 2.02 0.26
C GLN A 162 -20.96 2.14 0.60
N GLY A 163 -20.49 1.38 1.59
CA GLY A 163 -19.06 1.29 1.92
C GLY A 163 -18.24 0.68 0.78
N GLY A 164 -18.79 -0.35 0.13
CA GLY A 164 -18.19 -0.98 -1.03
C GLY A 164 -18.08 -0.06 -2.24
N GLU A 165 -19.16 0.62 -2.61
CA GLU A 165 -19.20 1.62 -3.70
C GLU A 165 -18.20 2.76 -3.44
N TYR A 166 -18.21 3.29 -2.23
CA TYR A 166 -17.28 4.34 -1.83
C TYR A 166 -15.82 3.89 -2.02
N LEU A 167 -15.47 2.73 -1.47
CA LEU A 167 -14.09 2.20 -1.53
C LEU A 167 -13.63 2.00 -2.96
N ILE A 168 -14.43 1.30 -3.79
CA ILE A 168 -14.09 1.01 -5.19
C ILE A 168 -13.88 2.30 -5.98
N ARG A 169 -14.80 3.25 -5.86
CA ARG A 169 -14.67 4.56 -6.52
C ARG A 169 -13.39 5.28 -6.12
N ARG A 170 -13.05 5.31 -4.83
CA ARG A 170 -11.82 5.95 -4.32
C ARG A 170 -10.56 5.28 -4.83
N GLN A 171 -10.55 3.95 -4.90
CA GLN A 171 -9.44 3.16 -5.42
C GLN A 171 -9.16 3.50 -6.89
N LEU A 172 -10.18 3.44 -7.74
CA LEU A 172 -10.04 3.72 -9.17
C LEU A 172 -9.64 5.18 -9.43
N GLU A 173 -10.23 6.13 -8.72
CA GLU A 173 -9.87 7.54 -8.78
C GLU A 173 -8.40 7.75 -8.38
N GLY A 174 -7.97 7.17 -7.26
CA GLY A 174 -6.59 7.28 -6.77
C GLY A 174 -5.57 6.67 -7.72
N ILE A 175 -5.88 5.52 -8.33
CA ILE A 175 -5.04 4.89 -9.35
C ILE A 175 -4.85 5.84 -10.54
N ARG A 176 -5.94 6.38 -11.08
CA ARG A 176 -5.92 7.32 -12.20
C ARG A 176 -5.08 8.57 -11.89
N LEU A 177 -5.29 9.17 -10.71
CA LEU A 177 -4.55 10.37 -10.29
C LEU A 177 -3.06 10.08 -10.09
N ALA A 178 -2.70 8.96 -9.47
CA ALA A 178 -1.31 8.57 -9.25
C ALA A 178 -0.59 8.30 -10.58
N ALA A 179 -1.23 7.61 -11.53
CA ALA A 179 -0.70 7.39 -12.88
C ALA A 179 -0.52 8.73 -13.62
N ALA A 180 -1.51 9.62 -13.60
CA ALA A 180 -1.43 10.95 -14.20
C ALA A 180 -0.33 11.82 -13.58
N ALA A 181 -0.02 11.64 -12.30
CA ALA A 181 1.09 12.30 -11.60
C ALA A 181 2.48 11.69 -11.92
N GLY A 182 2.55 10.68 -12.80
CA GLY A 182 3.79 10.05 -13.26
C GLY A 182 4.36 8.99 -12.30
N MET A 183 3.58 8.53 -11.32
CA MET A 183 3.97 7.39 -10.48
C MET A 183 3.75 6.08 -11.24
N ALA A 184 4.62 5.10 -11.00
CA ALA A 184 4.33 3.74 -11.44
C ALA A 184 3.32 3.10 -10.46
N VAL A 185 2.18 2.69 -10.99
CA VAL A 185 1.11 2.09 -10.18
C VAL A 185 1.01 0.59 -10.45
N LYS A 186 0.96 -0.18 -9.38
CA LYS A 186 0.66 -1.61 -9.43
C LYS A 186 -0.63 -1.88 -8.67
N VAL A 187 -1.50 -2.70 -9.22
CA VAL A 187 -2.67 -3.20 -8.51
C VAL A 187 -2.40 -4.62 -8.00
N ASN A 188 -2.61 -4.83 -6.72
CA ASN A 188 -2.66 -6.14 -6.10
C ASN A 188 -4.11 -6.53 -5.86
N THR A 189 -4.41 -7.82 -6.05
CA THR A 189 -5.69 -8.40 -5.68
C THR A 189 -5.44 -9.61 -4.79
N VAL A 190 -6.02 -9.62 -3.61
CA VAL A 190 -6.06 -10.82 -2.76
C VAL A 190 -7.14 -11.74 -3.32
N TYR A 191 -6.72 -12.88 -3.86
CA TYR A 191 -7.65 -13.89 -4.32
C TYR A 191 -8.28 -14.61 -3.14
N VAL A 192 -9.59 -14.47 -2.98
CA VAL A 192 -10.38 -15.09 -1.92
C VAL A 192 -11.38 -16.05 -2.55
N PRO A 193 -11.13 -17.38 -2.49
CA PRO A 193 -12.00 -18.38 -3.10
C PRO A 193 -13.46 -18.23 -2.65
N GLY A 194 -14.40 -18.33 -3.59
CA GLY A 194 -15.83 -18.18 -3.33
C GLY A 194 -16.33 -16.74 -3.17
N PHE A 195 -15.44 -15.74 -3.19
CA PHE A 195 -15.80 -14.33 -3.10
C PHE A 195 -15.54 -13.58 -4.42
N ASN A 196 -14.28 -13.50 -4.83
CA ASN A 196 -13.86 -12.70 -5.99
C ASN A 196 -13.23 -13.53 -7.13
N SER A 197 -13.37 -14.85 -7.12
CA SER A 197 -12.70 -15.76 -8.06
C SER A 197 -12.95 -15.43 -9.54
N GLY A 198 -14.13 -14.91 -9.88
CA GLY A 198 -14.50 -14.57 -11.26
C GLY A 198 -14.07 -13.17 -11.73
N GLU A 199 -13.51 -12.32 -10.83
CA GLU A 199 -13.31 -10.90 -11.15
C GLU A 199 -11.90 -10.52 -11.62
N MET A 200 -10.95 -11.46 -11.63
CA MET A 200 -9.53 -11.15 -11.91
C MET A 200 -9.33 -10.48 -13.28
N ARG A 201 -10.06 -10.93 -14.30
CA ARG A 201 -9.99 -10.36 -15.65
C ARG A 201 -10.62 -8.97 -15.71
N ASP A 202 -11.76 -8.78 -15.04
CA ASP A 202 -12.48 -7.51 -15.03
C ASP A 202 -11.69 -6.43 -14.29
N ILE A 203 -11.08 -6.79 -13.13
CA ILE A 203 -10.18 -5.90 -12.41
C ILE A 203 -8.99 -5.51 -13.29
N ALA A 204 -8.33 -6.47 -13.93
CA ALA A 204 -7.20 -6.20 -14.81
C ALA A 204 -7.59 -5.31 -16.00
N ALA A 205 -8.76 -5.55 -16.62
CA ALA A 205 -9.28 -4.73 -17.71
C ALA A 205 -9.57 -3.29 -17.25
N ALA A 206 -10.27 -3.14 -16.13
CA ALA A 206 -10.64 -1.81 -15.58
C ALA A 206 -9.39 -0.98 -15.24
N VAL A 207 -8.42 -1.55 -14.50
CA VAL A 207 -7.24 -0.79 -14.09
C VAL A 207 -6.32 -0.44 -15.26
N ARG A 208 -6.29 -1.24 -16.31
CA ARG A 208 -5.49 -0.98 -17.51
C ARG A 208 -5.94 0.26 -18.29
N THR A 209 -7.18 0.69 -18.12
CA THR A 209 -7.72 1.91 -18.75
C THR A 209 -7.40 3.20 -17.98
N LEU A 210 -6.82 3.07 -16.79
CA LEU A 210 -6.58 4.21 -15.90
C LEU A 210 -5.16 4.83 -16.04
N GLY A 211 -4.28 4.22 -16.82
CA GLY A 211 -2.93 4.75 -17.12
C GLY A 211 -1.83 3.71 -17.18
#